data_09b0b502ed439bddfcc4d36b04cdfb7f
#
_entry.id   09b0b502ed439bddfcc4d36b04cdfb7f
#
_cell.length_a   1.000
_cell.length_b   1.000
_cell.length_c   1.000
_cell.angle_alpha   90.00
_cell.angle_beta   90.00
_cell.angle_gamma   90.00
#
_symmetry.space_group_name_H-M   'P 1'
#
loop_
_entity.id
_entity.type
_entity.pdbx_description
1 polymer ?
#
loop_
_entity_poly.entity_id
_entity_poly.type
_entity_poly.pdbx_seq_one_letter_code
_entity_poly.pdbx_strand_id
1 'polypeptide(L)'
;QHSVNKLREIGIQPHIILCRTDRPLPNLLKQKIALFGNVDTDAVMTAMDVDTVYEVPLCFSREGLDAFIVRHLKLPGEAPDLSNWAAMVDQIKNPVHHTTIAIIGKYVELHDSYKSLLEALTHGGLANQTRVEVRWLETDDIEQHGVTSLMTDIHGILIPGGFGWRGTEGKMAAIRYAREQHI
;
A
#
# COMPACT_ATOMS: atom_id res chain seq x y z
N GLN A 1 19.40 14.04 11.51
CA GLN A 1 20.30 14.32 12.65
C GLN A 1 19.53 14.28 13.98
N HIS A 2 18.42 14.99 14.12
CA HIS A 2 17.63 15.01 15.37
C HIS A 2 17.17 13.61 15.78
N SER A 3 16.62 12.81 14.87
CA SER A 3 16.19 11.42 15.14
C SER A 3 17.34 10.53 15.61
N VAL A 4 18.53 10.67 15.01
CA VAL A 4 19.72 9.93 15.42
C VAL A 4 20.18 10.33 16.83
N ASN A 5 20.15 11.63 17.14
CA ASN A 5 20.51 12.12 18.46
C ASN A 5 19.55 11.57 19.54
N LYS A 6 18.24 11.59 19.28
CA LYS A 6 17.23 11.01 20.18
C LYS A 6 17.44 9.52 20.42
N LEU A 7 17.82 8.78 19.39
CA LEU A 7 18.11 7.35 19.53
C LEU A 7 19.36 7.12 20.39
N ARG A 8 20.39 7.97 20.22
CA ARG A 8 21.63 7.90 21.02
C ARG A 8 21.42 8.28 22.48
N GLU A 9 20.53 9.23 22.77
CA GLU A 9 20.18 9.63 24.15
C GLU A 9 19.69 8.45 24.97
N ILE A 10 19.07 7.44 24.34
CA ILE A 10 18.61 6.20 24.99
C ILE A 10 19.59 5.03 24.82
N GLY A 11 20.84 5.32 24.40
CA GLY A 11 21.92 4.34 24.31
C GLY A 11 21.95 3.49 23.03
N ILE A 12 21.19 3.84 21.99
CA ILE A 12 21.13 3.07 20.73
C ILE A 12 21.89 3.82 19.62
N GLN A 13 22.90 3.18 19.03
CA GLN A 13 23.58 3.67 17.85
C GLN A 13 22.95 3.04 16.59
N PRO A 14 22.38 3.81 15.66
CA PRO A 14 21.89 3.26 14.41
C PRO A 14 23.07 2.78 13.53
N HIS A 15 22.86 1.72 12.79
CA HIS A 15 23.83 1.21 11.81
C HIS A 15 23.50 1.63 10.39
N ILE A 16 22.22 1.94 10.13
CA ILE A 16 21.71 2.37 8.83
C ILE A 16 20.80 3.57 9.04
N ILE A 17 20.86 4.52 8.12
CA ILE A 17 19.96 5.68 8.09
C ILE A 17 19.20 5.68 6.76
N LEU A 18 17.89 5.47 6.81
CA LEU A 18 17.01 5.60 5.66
C LEU A 18 16.45 7.02 5.63
N CYS A 19 16.74 7.74 4.57
CA CYS A 19 16.32 9.13 4.40
C CYS A 19 15.10 9.18 3.46
N ARG A 20 13.90 9.34 4.03
CA ARG A 20 12.70 9.53 3.23
C ARG A 20 12.73 10.90 2.52
N THR A 21 12.51 10.91 1.21
CA THR A 21 12.61 12.10 0.37
C THR A 21 11.86 11.91 -0.94
N ASP A 22 11.45 13.03 -1.54
CA ASP A 22 10.81 13.11 -2.86
C ASP A 22 11.80 13.08 -4.03
N ARG A 23 13.12 13.15 -3.75
CA ARG A 23 14.18 13.19 -4.76
C ARG A 23 15.43 12.43 -4.30
N PRO A 24 16.29 11.97 -5.23
CA PRO A 24 17.54 11.29 -4.88
C PRO A 24 18.43 12.18 -4.03
N LEU A 25 19.08 11.60 -3.02
CA LEU A 25 20.07 12.30 -2.20
C LEU A 25 21.42 12.38 -2.91
N PRO A 26 21.97 13.61 -3.10
CA PRO A 26 23.33 13.75 -3.61
C PRO A 26 24.35 13.11 -2.67
N ASN A 27 25.44 12.55 -3.24
CA ASN A 27 26.51 11.90 -2.45
C ASN A 27 27.10 12.80 -1.37
N LEU A 28 27.28 14.10 -1.65
CA LEU A 28 27.78 15.05 -0.67
C LEU A 28 26.85 15.17 0.55
N LEU A 29 25.55 15.06 0.33
CA LEU A 29 24.56 15.09 1.43
C LEU A 29 24.58 13.77 2.20
N LYS A 30 24.69 12.62 1.52
CA LYS A 30 24.88 11.31 2.17
C LYS A 30 26.12 11.32 3.08
N GLN A 31 27.25 11.84 2.61
CA GLN A 31 28.48 11.98 3.40
C GLN A 31 28.28 12.86 4.65
N LYS A 32 27.58 13.99 4.54
CA LYS A 32 27.27 14.86 5.69
C LYS A 32 26.37 14.15 6.70
N ILE A 33 25.33 13.44 6.23
CA ILE A 33 24.43 12.67 7.11
C ILE A 33 25.20 11.56 7.81
N ALA A 34 26.05 10.86 7.09
CA ALA A 34 26.93 9.80 7.62
C ALA A 34 27.83 10.32 8.74
N LEU A 35 28.52 11.44 8.51
CA LEU A 35 29.39 12.09 9.49
C LEU A 35 28.64 12.43 10.77
N PHE A 36 27.50 13.13 10.68
CA PHE A 36 26.68 13.48 11.85
C PHE A 36 25.95 12.29 12.47
N GLY A 37 25.61 11.30 11.67
CA GLY A 37 24.98 10.04 12.10
C GLY A 37 25.98 9.06 12.72
N ASN A 38 27.29 9.27 12.55
CA ASN A 38 28.36 8.34 12.89
C ASN A 38 28.09 6.93 12.32
N VAL A 39 27.80 6.90 11.02
CA VAL A 39 27.64 5.68 10.23
C VAL A 39 28.49 5.77 8.96
N ASP A 40 28.69 4.67 8.29
CA ASP A 40 29.36 4.66 6.99
C ASP A 40 28.51 5.38 5.93
N THR A 41 29.16 5.96 4.91
CA THR A 41 28.43 6.69 3.86
C THR A 41 27.48 5.77 3.08
N ASP A 42 27.86 4.53 2.84
CA ASP A 42 27.04 3.49 2.20
C ASP A 42 25.95 2.92 3.11
N ALA A 43 25.94 3.29 4.39
CA ALA A 43 24.83 3.05 5.31
C ALA A 43 23.76 4.16 5.29
N VAL A 44 23.97 5.24 4.51
CA VAL A 44 22.98 6.30 4.30
C VAL A 44 22.29 6.08 2.97
N MET A 45 21.04 5.67 3.02
CA MET A 45 20.26 5.27 1.85
C MET A 45 19.10 6.20 1.59
N THR A 46 18.78 6.37 0.31
CA THR A 46 17.61 7.13 -0.12
C THR A 46 16.38 6.26 -0.05
N ALA A 47 15.38 6.66 0.70
CA ALA A 47 14.05 6.06 0.72
C ALA A 47 13.12 7.01 -0.05
N MET A 48 13.09 6.88 -1.36
CA MET A 48 12.24 7.71 -2.22
C MET A 48 10.77 7.39 -2.02
N ASP A 49 9.94 8.43 -2.11
CA ASP A 49 8.50 8.23 -2.26
C ASP A 49 8.22 7.54 -3.61
N VAL A 50 7.31 6.58 -3.59
CA VAL A 50 6.97 5.70 -4.72
C VAL A 50 5.46 5.64 -4.91
N ASP A 51 5.00 5.27 -6.10
CA ASP A 51 3.57 5.21 -6.45
C ASP A 51 2.84 4.08 -5.69
N THR A 52 3.54 3.00 -5.39
CA THR A 52 2.99 1.87 -4.65
C THR A 52 3.98 1.35 -3.62
N VAL A 53 3.49 0.96 -2.45
CA VAL A 53 4.32 0.38 -1.38
C VAL A 53 5.08 -0.87 -1.85
N TYR A 54 4.57 -1.58 -2.84
CA TYR A 54 5.21 -2.76 -3.42
C TYR A 54 6.50 -2.44 -4.19
N GLU A 55 6.73 -1.21 -4.57
CA GLU A 55 7.97 -0.77 -5.22
C GLU A 55 9.13 -0.55 -4.23
N VAL A 56 8.82 -0.37 -2.93
CA VAL A 56 9.81 -0.08 -1.88
C VAL A 56 10.93 -1.12 -1.82
N PRO A 57 10.68 -2.45 -1.85
CA PRO A 57 11.75 -3.46 -1.85
C PRO A 57 12.71 -3.31 -3.02
N LEU A 58 12.20 -2.97 -4.22
CA LEU A 58 13.03 -2.76 -5.41
C LEU A 58 13.91 -1.50 -5.27
N CYS A 59 13.36 -0.43 -4.67
CA CYS A 59 14.12 0.79 -4.41
C CYS A 59 15.24 0.53 -3.40
N PHE A 60 14.96 -0.19 -2.34
CA PHE A 60 15.97 -0.51 -1.33
C PHE A 60 17.05 -1.46 -1.83
N SER A 61 16.70 -2.43 -2.66
CA SER A 61 17.68 -3.31 -3.29
C SER A 61 18.60 -2.54 -4.23
N ARG A 62 18.05 -1.60 -5.02
CA ARG A 62 18.87 -0.69 -5.87
C ARG A 62 19.82 0.21 -5.07
N GLU A 63 19.42 0.64 -3.88
CA GLU A 63 20.27 1.41 -2.94
C GLU A 63 21.29 0.51 -2.20
N GLY A 64 21.18 -0.83 -2.31
CA GLY A 64 22.09 -1.81 -1.70
C GLY A 64 21.78 -2.12 -0.24
N LEU A 65 20.56 -1.85 0.24
CA LEU A 65 20.16 -2.07 1.64
C LEU A 65 20.27 -3.54 2.05
N ASP A 66 19.77 -4.44 1.21
CA ASP A 66 19.81 -5.87 1.40
C ASP A 66 21.26 -6.39 1.52
N ALA A 67 22.13 -6.03 0.58
CA ALA A 67 23.54 -6.37 0.59
C ALA A 67 24.27 -5.80 1.82
N PHE A 68 23.94 -4.56 2.22
CA PHE A 68 24.52 -3.96 3.42
C PHE A 68 24.10 -4.73 4.69
N ILE A 69 22.81 -5.08 4.82
CA ILE A 69 22.31 -5.82 5.99
C ILE A 69 22.96 -7.20 6.08
N VAL A 70 23.01 -7.95 4.98
CA VAL A 70 23.63 -9.28 4.93
C VAL A 70 25.10 -9.21 5.36
N ARG A 71 25.86 -8.25 4.82
CA ARG A 71 27.26 -8.03 5.19
C ARG A 71 27.41 -7.61 6.66
N HIS A 72 26.60 -6.67 7.12
CA HIS A 72 26.68 -6.14 8.49
C HIS A 72 26.35 -7.20 9.54
N LEU A 73 25.35 -8.02 9.29
CA LEU A 73 24.94 -9.11 10.17
C LEU A 73 25.75 -10.40 9.95
N LYS A 74 26.67 -10.41 9.00
CA LYS A 74 27.48 -11.59 8.63
C LYS A 74 26.63 -12.82 8.30
N LEU A 75 25.50 -12.57 7.63
CA LEU A 75 24.59 -13.65 7.21
C LEU A 75 25.18 -14.37 5.97
N PRO A 76 25.03 -15.70 5.89
CA PRO A 76 25.28 -16.40 4.64
C PRO A 76 24.15 -16.08 3.67
N GLY A 77 24.46 -15.89 2.39
CA GLY A 77 23.45 -15.67 1.36
C GLY A 77 24.04 -15.06 0.10
N GLU A 78 23.31 -15.26 -0.99
CA GLU A 78 23.54 -14.61 -2.27
C GLU A 78 22.64 -13.37 -2.39
N ALA A 79 22.88 -12.53 -3.41
CA ALA A 79 22.00 -11.42 -3.72
C ALA A 79 20.58 -11.94 -4.04
N PRO A 80 19.51 -11.30 -3.52
CA PRO A 80 18.17 -11.76 -3.77
C PRO A 80 17.78 -11.58 -5.24
N ASP A 81 17.13 -12.58 -5.82
CA ASP A 81 16.46 -12.44 -7.12
C ASP A 81 15.09 -11.81 -6.91
N LEU A 82 14.92 -10.56 -7.31
CA LEU A 82 13.68 -9.82 -7.25
C LEU A 82 12.92 -9.75 -8.58
N SER A 83 13.26 -10.60 -9.57
CA SER A 83 12.64 -10.58 -10.90
C SER A 83 11.12 -10.78 -10.84
N ASN A 84 10.65 -11.77 -10.07
CA ASN A 84 9.21 -12.02 -9.86
C ASN A 84 8.52 -10.85 -9.14
N TRP A 85 9.20 -10.24 -8.18
CA TRP A 85 8.68 -9.07 -7.48
C TRP A 85 8.59 -7.85 -8.41
N ALA A 86 9.59 -7.65 -9.27
CA ALA A 86 9.59 -6.58 -10.26
C ALA A 86 8.45 -6.77 -11.29
N ALA A 87 8.22 -8.00 -11.75
CA ALA A 87 7.11 -8.32 -12.65
C ALA A 87 5.75 -8.03 -11.99
N MET A 88 5.59 -8.35 -10.70
CA MET A 88 4.39 -8.01 -9.93
C MET A 88 4.18 -6.50 -9.84
N VAL A 89 5.22 -5.73 -9.53
CA VAL A 89 5.14 -4.26 -9.49
C VAL A 89 4.78 -3.68 -10.85
N ASP A 90 5.31 -4.23 -11.93
CA ASP A 90 4.96 -3.81 -13.28
C ASP A 90 3.46 -4.05 -13.59
N GLN A 91 2.91 -5.19 -13.19
CA GLN A 91 1.47 -5.47 -13.32
C GLN A 91 0.59 -4.49 -12.53
N ILE A 92 1.03 -4.07 -11.33
CA ILE A 92 0.30 -3.06 -10.55
C ILE A 92 0.28 -1.71 -11.29
N LYS A 93 1.40 -1.33 -11.89
CA LYS A 93 1.56 -0.03 -12.58
C LYS A 93 0.90 -0.03 -13.97
N ASN A 94 0.93 -1.17 -14.66
CA ASN A 94 0.47 -1.36 -16.03
C ASN A 94 -0.59 -2.49 -16.12
N PRO A 95 -1.76 -2.34 -15.50
CA PRO A 95 -2.83 -3.36 -15.53
C PRO A 95 -3.39 -3.50 -16.94
N VAL A 96 -3.73 -4.74 -17.32
CA VAL A 96 -4.34 -5.05 -18.64
C VAL A 96 -5.83 -4.72 -18.64
N HIS A 97 -6.50 -4.98 -17.51
CA HIS A 97 -7.94 -4.81 -17.35
C HIS A 97 -8.27 -3.86 -16.19
N HIS A 98 -9.51 -3.37 -16.21
CA HIS A 98 -10.07 -2.55 -15.14
C HIS A 98 -11.42 -3.11 -14.71
N THR A 99 -11.71 -3.05 -13.42
CA THR A 99 -13.02 -3.42 -12.87
C THR A 99 -13.38 -2.49 -11.73
N THR A 100 -14.66 -2.18 -11.58
CA THR A 100 -15.17 -1.35 -10.48
C THR A 100 -15.92 -2.21 -9.50
N ILE A 101 -15.49 -2.20 -8.23
CA ILE A 101 -16.14 -2.89 -7.12
C ILE A 101 -16.73 -1.85 -6.17
N ALA A 102 -18.05 -1.93 -5.91
CA ALA A 102 -18.64 -1.10 -4.88
C ALA A 102 -18.46 -1.73 -3.50
N ILE A 103 -17.85 -0.98 -2.58
CA ILE A 103 -17.85 -1.33 -1.16
C ILE A 103 -19.02 -0.62 -0.50
N ILE A 104 -19.97 -1.41 -0.01
CA ILE A 104 -21.25 -0.90 0.53
C ILE A 104 -21.26 -1.13 2.04
N GLY A 105 -21.13 -0.06 2.78
CA GLY A 105 -20.98 -0.16 4.23
C GLY A 105 -21.48 1.06 4.98
N LYS A 106 -21.19 1.05 6.27
CA LYS A 106 -21.32 2.19 7.15
C LYS A 106 -19.94 2.79 7.37
N TYR A 107 -19.88 4.10 7.56
CA TYR A 107 -18.60 4.78 7.85
C TYR A 107 -17.54 4.57 6.76
N VAL A 108 -17.98 4.49 5.50
CA VAL A 108 -17.08 4.31 4.35
C VAL A 108 -16.11 5.47 4.18
N GLU A 109 -16.34 6.61 4.83
CA GLU A 109 -15.40 7.74 4.89
C GLU A 109 -14.09 7.40 5.67
N LEU A 110 -14.15 6.42 6.59
CA LEU A 110 -13.01 5.99 7.37
C LEU A 110 -12.19 4.93 6.61
N HIS A 111 -11.60 5.31 5.49
CA HIS A 111 -10.88 4.42 4.57
C HIS A 111 -9.79 3.60 5.27
N ASP A 112 -9.14 4.13 6.30
CA ASP A 112 -8.09 3.42 7.06
C ASP A 112 -8.61 2.14 7.73
N SER A 113 -9.89 2.11 8.11
CA SER A 113 -10.53 0.92 8.70
C SER A 113 -10.68 -0.23 7.69
N TYR A 114 -10.61 0.08 6.40
CA TYR A 114 -10.80 -0.87 5.30
C TYR A 114 -9.50 -1.22 4.57
N LYS A 115 -8.36 -0.79 5.10
CA LYS A 115 -7.07 -0.94 4.43
C LYS A 115 -6.76 -2.40 4.05
N SER A 116 -6.98 -3.35 4.95
CA SER A 116 -6.75 -4.78 4.66
C SER A 116 -7.67 -5.32 3.57
N LEU A 117 -8.89 -4.80 3.48
CA LEU A 117 -9.87 -5.16 2.46
C LEU A 117 -9.45 -4.60 1.09
N LEU A 118 -8.99 -3.34 1.06
CA LEU A 118 -8.46 -2.73 -0.15
C LEU A 118 -7.23 -3.49 -0.67
N GLU A 119 -6.32 -3.87 0.22
CA GLU A 119 -5.17 -4.69 -0.14
C GLU A 119 -5.59 -6.07 -0.67
N ALA A 120 -6.60 -6.71 -0.07
CA ALA A 120 -7.11 -7.98 -0.56
C ALA A 120 -7.71 -7.86 -1.98
N LEU A 121 -8.44 -6.78 -2.27
CA LEU A 121 -8.94 -6.48 -3.62
C LEU A 121 -7.80 -6.22 -4.60
N THR A 122 -6.76 -5.49 -4.19
CA THR A 122 -5.56 -5.26 -4.98
C THR A 122 -4.88 -6.59 -5.32
N HIS A 123 -4.70 -7.49 -4.36
CA HIS A 123 -4.10 -8.80 -4.59
C HIS A 123 -4.95 -9.68 -5.51
N GLY A 124 -6.28 -9.66 -5.34
CA GLY A 124 -7.20 -10.36 -6.26
C GLY A 124 -7.13 -9.82 -7.68
N GLY A 125 -7.06 -8.49 -7.81
CA GLY A 125 -6.87 -7.82 -9.08
C GLY A 125 -5.56 -8.22 -9.75
N LEU A 126 -4.47 -8.24 -8.98
CA LEU A 126 -3.13 -8.63 -9.45
C LEU A 126 -3.12 -10.03 -10.05
N ALA A 127 -3.73 -10.99 -9.36
CA ALA A 127 -3.84 -12.38 -9.85
C ALA A 127 -4.62 -12.49 -11.18
N ASN A 128 -5.41 -11.47 -11.52
CA ASN A 128 -6.22 -11.40 -12.73
C ASN A 128 -5.76 -10.29 -13.72
N GLN A 129 -4.58 -9.71 -13.53
CA GLN A 129 -4.04 -8.61 -14.34
C GLN A 129 -5.00 -7.42 -14.45
N THR A 130 -5.78 -7.19 -13.40
CA THR A 130 -6.90 -6.24 -13.36
C THR A 130 -6.65 -5.19 -12.27
N ARG A 131 -6.77 -3.91 -12.60
CA ARG A 131 -6.90 -2.85 -11.60
C ARG A 131 -8.31 -2.85 -11.04
N VAL A 132 -8.45 -2.99 -9.74
CA VAL A 132 -9.73 -2.83 -9.05
C VAL A 132 -9.88 -1.37 -8.62
N GLU A 133 -10.88 -0.72 -9.18
CA GLU A 133 -11.32 0.61 -8.74
C GLU A 133 -12.41 0.45 -7.71
N VAL A 134 -12.26 1.12 -6.56
CA VAL A 134 -13.21 1.01 -5.47
C VAL A 134 -14.14 2.21 -5.49
N ARG A 135 -15.44 1.93 -5.54
CA ARG A 135 -16.48 2.93 -5.30
C ARG A 135 -17.08 2.71 -3.91
N TRP A 136 -17.05 3.75 -3.11
CA TRP A 136 -17.61 3.72 -1.76
C TRP A 136 -19.07 4.15 -1.80
N LEU A 137 -19.95 3.34 -1.21
CA LEU A 137 -21.37 3.64 -1.11
C LEU A 137 -21.82 3.49 0.35
N GLU A 138 -22.37 4.59 0.90
CA GLU A 138 -23.01 4.55 2.21
C GLU A 138 -24.36 3.85 2.11
N THR A 139 -24.66 3.01 3.09
CA THR A 139 -25.94 2.32 3.15
C THR A 139 -27.12 3.28 3.31
N ASP A 140 -26.91 4.38 4.02
CA ASP A 140 -27.91 5.41 4.26
C ASP A 140 -28.30 6.12 2.93
N ASP A 141 -27.35 6.32 2.01
CA ASP A 141 -27.61 6.89 0.67
C ASP A 141 -28.47 5.94 -0.18
N ILE A 142 -28.22 4.63 -0.07
CA ILE A 142 -29.02 3.62 -0.76
C ILE A 142 -30.46 3.61 -0.25
N GLU A 143 -30.66 3.76 1.06
CA GLU A 143 -31.99 3.82 1.68
C GLU A 143 -32.77 5.09 1.29
N GLN A 144 -32.07 6.22 1.13
CA GLN A 144 -32.67 7.51 0.80
C GLN A 144 -32.95 7.71 -0.69
N HIS A 145 -32.02 7.31 -1.55
CA HIS A 145 -32.01 7.63 -2.99
C HIS A 145 -32.33 6.43 -3.89
N GLY A 146 -32.37 5.23 -3.31
CA GLY A 146 -32.52 3.98 -4.05
C GLY A 146 -31.21 3.48 -4.63
N VAL A 147 -31.17 2.18 -4.95
CA VAL A 147 -29.95 1.49 -5.35
C VAL A 147 -29.56 1.72 -6.82
N THR A 148 -30.54 1.88 -7.71
CA THR A 148 -30.33 1.85 -9.17
C THR A 148 -29.38 2.92 -9.68
N SER A 149 -29.57 4.17 -9.22
CA SER A 149 -28.74 5.31 -9.67
C SER A 149 -27.30 5.24 -9.13
N LEU A 150 -27.08 4.59 -7.99
CA LEU A 150 -25.78 4.48 -7.33
C LEU A 150 -24.95 3.31 -7.85
N MET A 151 -25.58 2.32 -8.50
CA MET A 151 -24.93 1.09 -8.97
C MET A 151 -24.59 1.11 -10.46
N THR A 152 -24.58 2.27 -11.11
CA THR A 152 -24.17 2.39 -12.52
C THR A 152 -22.68 2.12 -12.67
N ASP A 153 -22.30 1.36 -13.70
CA ASP A 153 -20.90 1.01 -14.02
C ASP A 153 -20.15 0.28 -12.87
N ILE A 154 -20.89 -0.51 -12.09
CA ILE A 154 -20.32 -1.40 -11.08
C ILE A 154 -20.33 -2.84 -11.60
N HIS A 155 -19.19 -3.52 -11.47
CA HIS A 155 -18.99 -4.88 -11.96
C HIS A 155 -19.05 -5.93 -10.84
N GLY A 156 -19.11 -5.49 -9.60
CA GLY A 156 -19.24 -6.36 -8.43
C GLY A 156 -19.47 -5.54 -7.17
N ILE A 157 -20.02 -6.17 -6.15
CA ILE A 157 -20.23 -5.55 -4.84
C ILE A 157 -19.48 -6.29 -3.75
N LEU A 158 -19.02 -5.55 -2.75
CA LEU A 158 -18.49 -6.09 -1.52
C LEU A 158 -19.17 -5.44 -0.33
N ILE A 159 -19.78 -6.26 0.52
CA ILE A 159 -20.44 -5.83 1.73
C ILE A 159 -19.60 -6.29 2.92
N PRO A 160 -18.83 -5.39 3.54
CA PRO A 160 -18.00 -5.75 4.68
C PRO A 160 -18.86 -6.10 5.90
N GLY A 161 -18.27 -6.88 6.80
CA GLY A 161 -18.86 -7.17 8.09
C GLY A 161 -19.19 -5.91 8.88
N GLY A 162 -20.17 -5.99 9.76
CA GLY A 162 -20.57 -4.89 10.62
C GLY A 162 -21.62 -5.33 11.62
N PHE A 163 -21.67 -4.63 12.75
CA PHE A 163 -22.61 -4.89 13.83
C PHE A 163 -23.75 -3.89 13.85
N GLY A 164 -24.87 -4.31 14.43
CA GLY A 164 -26.06 -3.48 14.60
C GLY A 164 -26.96 -3.43 13.37
N TRP A 165 -28.17 -2.95 13.57
CA TRP A 165 -29.26 -2.94 12.59
C TRP A 165 -29.21 -1.79 11.58
N ARG A 166 -28.56 -0.67 11.92
CA ARG A 166 -28.45 0.50 11.03
C ARG A 166 -27.81 0.12 9.69
N GLY A 167 -28.39 0.56 8.58
CA GLY A 167 -27.93 0.32 7.22
C GLY A 167 -28.14 -1.13 6.73
N THR A 168 -28.94 -1.93 7.45
CA THR A 168 -29.23 -3.32 7.03
C THR A 168 -30.14 -3.36 5.82
N GLU A 169 -31.12 -2.48 5.76
CA GLU A 169 -32.07 -2.39 4.63
C GLU A 169 -31.31 -1.97 3.35
N GLY A 170 -30.43 -0.96 3.42
CA GLY A 170 -29.61 -0.55 2.30
C GLY A 170 -28.70 -1.67 1.78
N LYS A 171 -28.08 -2.46 2.69
CA LYS A 171 -27.30 -3.65 2.31
C LYS A 171 -28.14 -4.70 1.60
N MET A 172 -29.33 -5.02 2.14
CA MET A 172 -30.26 -5.97 1.54
C MET A 172 -30.75 -5.52 0.17
N ALA A 173 -31.05 -4.22 0.01
CA ALA A 173 -31.42 -3.64 -1.28
C ALA A 173 -30.30 -3.79 -2.31
N ALA A 174 -29.06 -3.50 -1.93
CA ALA A 174 -27.90 -3.65 -2.81
C ALA A 174 -27.63 -5.11 -3.20
N ILE A 175 -27.70 -6.04 -2.25
CA ILE A 175 -27.57 -7.48 -2.52
C ILE A 175 -28.66 -7.98 -3.50
N ARG A 176 -29.89 -7.58 -3.27
CA ARG A 176 -31.02 -7.95 -4.15
C ARG A 176 -30.76 -7.42 -5.56
N TYR A 177 -30.44 -6.14 -5.69
CA TYR A 177 -30.16 -5.51 -6.97
C TYR A 177 -29.03 -6.20 -7.71
N ALA A 178 -27.88 -6.40 -7.05
CA ALA A 178 -26.72 -7.05 -7.67
C ALA A 178 -27.05 -8.46 -8.17
N ARG A 179 -27.79 -9.24 -7.37
CA ARG A 179 -28.24 -10.58 -7.77
C ARG A 179 -29.18 -10.54 -8.98
N GLU A 180 -30.13 -9.59 -9.02
CA GLU A 180 -31.11 -9.45 -10.08
C GLU A 180 -30.52 -8.90 -11.39
N GLN A 181 -29.49 -8.07 -11.28
CA GLN A 181 -28.75 -7.49 -12.41
C GLN A 181 -27.51 -8.30 -12.83
N HIS A 182 -27.22 -9.42 -12.15
CA HIS A 182 -26.06 -10.29 -12.40
C HIS A 182 -24.70 -9.53 -12.27
N ILE A 183 -24.61 -8.64 -11.28
CA ILE A 183 -23.40 -7.90 -10.89
C ILE A 183 -22.56 -8.77 -9.93
#